data_23637aea80f3b19e68c28dbb920f6708
#
_entry.id   23637aea80f3b19e68c28dbb920f6708
#
_cell.length_a   1.000
_cell.length_b   1.000
_cell.length_c   1.000
_cell.angle_alpha   90.00
_cell.angle_beta   90.00
_cell.angle_gamma   90.00
#
_symmetry.space_group_name_H-M   'P 1'
#
loop_
_entity.id
_entity.type
_entity.pdbx_description
1 polymer ?
#
loop_
_entity_poly.entity_id
_entity_poly.type
_entity_poly.pdbx_seq_one_letter_code
_entity_poly.pdbx_strand_id
1 'polypeptide(L)'
;VWAPPQQFIDEQPQLRGLFNIGAGVDALLQLRVPAATRIVRLDDAGMSVQMAEYVVHALVRHVREFDVYEADAREGRWSYRKPRLRRDFPVGVMGLGVLGERVAKAIAQFEFPVKGWSRSPKQVDGVQCFSGAEGFDDFLAASRVLVCLLPLTPDTRGVLCRETLLKLNGGAPGGYLINVARGQHLVEADLIPLLDEGLLAGATLDVFDVEPLPPAHPFWRHPKITVTPHASARTLREESIAQIAAKIRAVEAGGAFDDLPGIVDPQRGY
;
A
#
# COMPACT_ATOMS: atom_id res chain seq x y z
N VAL A 1 -6.02 -19.67 2.74
CA VAL A 1 -6.62 -19.43 1.40
C VAL A 1 -6.23 -18.07 0.86
N TRP A 2 -6.33 -17.90 -0.45
CA TRP A 2 -6.25 -16.61 -1.13
C TRP A 2 -7.35 -16.55 -2.18
N ALA A 3 -8.28 -15.60 -2.03
CA ALA A 3 -9.44 -15.40 -2.91
C ALA A 3 -10.11 -16.71 -3.38
N PRO A 4 -10.57 -17.59 -2.46
CA PRO A 4 -11.20 -18.85 -2.84
C PRO A 4 -12.56 -18.57 -3.51
N PRO A 5 -13.03 -19.45 -4.40
CA PRO A 5 -14.39 -19.35 -4.93
C PRO A 5 -15.42 -19.63 -3.82
N GLN A 6 -16.65 -19.10 -3.98
CA GLN A 6 -17.74 -19.32 -3.01
C GLN A 6 -18.01 -20.80 -2.77
N GLN A 7 -17.97 -21.62 -3.82
CA GLN A 7 -18.18 -23.06 -3.73
C GLN A 7 -17.27 -23.74 -2.68
N PHE A 8 -16.00 -23.30 -2.57
CA PHE A 8 -15.06 -23.83 -1.59
C PHE A 8 -15.56 -23.62 -0.15
N ILE A 9 -16.24 -22.50 0.13
CA ILE A 9 -16.83 -22.22 1.43
C ILE A 9 -18.11 -23.02 1.62
N ASP A 10 -18.97 -23.11 0.60
CA ASP A 10 -20.26 -23.80 0.66
C ASP A 10 -20.10 -25.32 0.92
N GLU A 11 -18.99 -25.89 0.46
CA GLU A 11 -18.63 -27.30 0.71
C GLU A 11 -18.15 -27.58 2.14
N GLN A 12 -17.99 -26.53 2.99
CA GLN A 12 -17.46 -26.65 4.35
C GLN A 12 -18.44 -26.09 5.40
N PRO A 13 -19.59 -26.74 5.63
CA PRO A 13 -20.64 -26.22 6.52
C PRO A 13 -20.21 -26.09 7.99
N GLN A 14 -19.15 -26.79 8.40
CA GLN A 14 -18.59 -26.75 9.77
C GLN A 14 -17.33 -25.88 9.87
N LEU A 15 -17.09 -24.99 8.91
CA LEU A 15 -15.93 -24.12 8.88
C LEU A 15 -15.93 -23.19 10.11
N ARG A 16 -14.90 -23.29 10.95
CA ARG A 16 -14.73 -22.46 12.16
C ARG A 16 -13.76 -21.30 11.95
N GLY A 17 -12.74 -21.50 11.14
CA GLY A 17 -11.72 -20.50 10.88
C GLY A 17 -11.28 -20.50 9.42
N LEU A 18 -11.12 -19.30 8.84
CA LEU A 18 -10.65 -19.09 7.48
C LEU A 18 -9.39 -18.22 7.54
N PHE A 19 -8.23 -18.87 7.33
CA PHE A 19 -6.93 -18.18 7.38
C PHE A 19 -6.57 -17.61 6.00
N ASN A 20 -6.46 -16.29 5.92
CA ASN A 20 -5.97 -15.63 4.71
C ASN A 20 -4.43 -15.63 4.66
N ILE A 21 -3.86 -16.02 3.53
CA ILE A 21 -2.40 -16.05 3.34
C ILE A 21 -1.82 -14.72 2.84
N GLY A 22 -2.58 -13.64 2.89
CA GLY A 22 -2.16 -12.29 2.51
C GLY A 22 -2.60 -11.25 3.53
N ALA A 23 -2.16 -10.01 3.37
CA ALA A 23 -2.52 -8.90 4.25
C ALA A 23 -3.94 -8.38 4.00
N GLY A 24 -4.34 -8.26 2.74
CA GLY A 24 -5.66 -7.75 2.36
C GLY A 24 -6.73 -8.85 2.42
N VAL A 25 -7.88 -8.53 2.97
CA VAL A 25 -9.01 -9.47 3.18
C VAL A 25 -10.25 -9.08 2.37
N ASP A 26 -10.15 -8.05 1.57
CA ASP A 26 -11.22 -7.47 0.76
C ASP A 26 -11.97 -8.53 -0.07
N ALA A 27 -11.27 -9.46 -0.71
CA ALA A 27 -11.89 -10.54 -1.48
C ALA A 27 -12.64 -11.56 -0.58
N LEU A 28 -12.14 -11.83 0.62
CA LEU A 28 -12.80 -12.77 1.55
C LEU A 28 -14.08 -12.18 2.14
N LEU A 29 -14.09 -10.88 2.39
CA LEU A 29 -15.25 -10.18 2.95
C LEU A 29 -16.45 -10.11 1.99
N GLN A 30 -16.25 -10.41 0.72
CA GLN A 30 -17.32 -10.51 -0.27
C GLN A 30 -17.96 -11.89 -0.32
N LEU A 31 -17.35 -12.90 0.33
CA LEU A 31 -17.86 -14.25 0.38
C LEU A 31 -18.93 -14.39 1.48
N ARG A 32 -19.91 -15.24 1.23
CA ARG A 32 -20.86 -15.67 2.25
C ARG A 32 -20.19 -16.76 3.07
N VAL A 33 -19.77 -16.42 4.28
CA VAL A 33 -19.20 -17.39 5.22
C VAL A 33 -20.20 -17.73 6.32
N PRO A 34 -20.19 -18.96 6.88
CA PRO A 34 -21.06 -19.30 8.02
C PRO A 34 -20.84 -18.32 9.18
N ALA A 35 -21.91 -17.94 9.88
CA ALA A 35 -21.86 -16.90 10.93
C ALA A 35 -20.86 -17.22 12.08
N ALA A 36 -20.60 -18.50 12.31
CA ALA A 36 -19.61 -18.94 13.31
C ALA A 36 -18.16 -18.91 12.81
N THR A 37 -17.94 -18.70 11.52
CA THR A 37 -16.60 -18.69 10.94
C THR A 37 -15.88 -17.39 11.25
N ARG A 38 -14.65 -17.50 11.75
CA ARG A 38 -13.77 -16.35 11.95
C ARG A 38 -12.77 -16.24 10.81
N ILE A 39 -12.61 -15.04 10.27
CA ILE A 39 -11.57 -14.75 9.26
C ILE A 39 -10.34 -14.24 10.02
N VAL A 40 -9.20 -14.85 9.75
CA VAL A 40 -7.92 -14.49 10.38
C VAL A 40 -6.89 -14.22 9.27
N ARG A 41 -6.30 -13.06 9.27
CA ARG A 41 -5.22 -12.71 8.35
C ARG A 41 -3.86 -13.02 8.96
N LEU A 42 -2.83 -13.06 8.12
CA LEU A 42 -1.45 -13.04 8.57
C LEU A 42 -1.07 -11.63 9.01
N ASP A 43 -0.15 -11.54 10.00
CA ASP A 43 0.28 -10.24 10.52
C ASP A 43 1.30 -9.60 9.60
N ASP A 44 2.38 -10.30 9.26
CA ASP A 44 3.44 -9.83 8.36
C ASP A 44 3.88 -10.93 7.38
N ALA A 45 4.30 -12.08 7.91
CA ALA A 45 4.81 -13.22 7.12
C ALA A 45 5.87 -12.80 6.08
N GLY A 46 6.80 -11.92 6.45
CA GLY A 46 7.90 -11.45 5.63
C GLY A 46 7.54 -10.38 4.59
N MET A 47 6.32 -9.87 4.59
CA MET A 47 5.89 -8.83 3.64
C MET A 47 6.44 -7.45 3.99
N SER A 48 6.58 -7.11 5.27
CA SER A 48 6.89 -5.74 5.69
C SER A 48 8.27 -5.28 5.20
N VAL A 49 9.24 -6.17 5.18
CA VAL A 49 10.59 -5.88 4.67
C VAL A 49 10.54 -5.64 3.17
N GLN A 50 9.90 -6.54 2.40
CA GLN A 50 9.76 -6.41 0.95
C GLN A 50 9.02 -5.13 0.56
N MET A 51 7.94 -4.80 1.29
CA MET A 51 7.19 -3.57 1.08
C MET A 51 8.05 -2.33 1.32
N ALA A 52 8.88 -2.35 2.38
CA ALA A 52 9.81 -1.25 2.68
C ALA A 52 10.88 -1.12 1.59
N GLU A 53 11.47 -2.22 1.12
CA GLU A 53 12.43 -2.25 0.01
C GLU A 53 11.83 -1.64 -1.27
N TYR A 54 10.62 -2.08 -1.63
CA TYR A 54 9.93 -1.58 -2.82
C TYR A 54 9.66 -0.07 -2.75
N VAL A 55 9.08 0.39 -1.65
CA VAL A 55 8.72 1.81 -1.48
C VAL A 55 9.96 2.68 -1.41
N VAL A 56 11.01 2.25 -0.68
CA VAL A 56 12.28 2.99 -0.61
C VAL A 56 12.95 3.04 -2.00
N HIS A 57 12.95 1.94 -2.75
CA HIS A 57 13.44 1.93 -4.13
C HIS A 57 12.69 2.96 -5.00
N ALA A 58 11.34 2.94 -4.99
CA ALA A 58 10.53 3.86 -5.77
C ALA A 58 10.78 5.34 -5.38
N LEU A 59 10.86 5.61 -4.08
CA LEU A 59 11.16 6.94 -3.54
C LEU A 59 12.56 7.42 -3.98
N VAL A 60 13.59 6.61 -3.76
CA VAL A 60 14.97 6.96 -4.09
C VAL A 60 15.13 7.12 -5.60
N ARG A 61 14.52 6.24 -6.41
CA ARG A 61 14.52 6.34 -7.87
C ARG A 61 13.96 7.68 -8.35
N HIS A 62 12.83 8.11 -7.77
CA HIS A 62 12.23 9.42 -8.08
C HIS A 62 13.11 10.59 -7.62
N VAL A 63 13.52 10.61 -6.35
CA VAL A 63 14.27 11.74 -5.78
C VAL A 63 15.66 11.89 -6.41
N ARG A 64 16.32 10.78 -6.76
CA ARG A 64 17.62 10.76 -7.41
C ARG A 64 17.56 10.85 -8.93
N GLU A 65 16.35 10.90 -9.52
CA GLU A 65 16.13 10.95 -10.98
C GLU A 65 16.84 9.80 -11.71
N PHE A 66 16.81 8.58 -11.14
CA PHE A 66 17.48 7.43 -11.75
C PHE A 66 16.85 7.02 -13.09
N ASP A 67 15.55 7.26 -13.28
CA ASP A 67 14.85 7.09 -14.55
C ASP A 67 15.46 7.94 -15.68
N VAL A 68 15.88 9.17 -15.36
CA VAL A 68 16.55 10.05 -16.33
C VAL A 68 17.95 9.55 -16.62
N TYR A 69 18.72 9.13 -15.61
CA TYR A 69 20.04 8.52 -15.84
C TYR A 69 19.96 7.23 -16.66
N GLU A 70 18.93 6.41 -16.44
CA GLU A 70 18.68 5.21 -17.24
C GLU A 70 18.37 5.53 -18.69
N ALA A 71 17.58 6.60 -18.95
CA ALA A 71 17.30 7.07 -20.29
C ALA A 71 18.58 7.62 -20.97
N ASP A 72 19.33 8.45 -20.26
CA ASP A 72 20.59 9.01 -20.75
C ASP A 72 21.62 7.91 -21.06
N ALA A 73 21.71 6.88 -20.22
CA ALA A 73 22.61 5.75 -20.45
C ALA A 73 22.26 4.96 -21.73
N ARG A 74 20.98 4.78 -22.05
CA ARG A 74 20.54 4.12 -23.30
C ARG A 74 20.95 4.88 -24.55
N GLU A 75 21.10 6.20 -24.42
CA GLU A 75 21.48 7.09 -25.50
C GLU A 75 22.98 7.46 -25.47
N GLY A 76 23.75 6.86 -24.56
CA GLY A 76 25.21 7.15 -24.43
C GLY A 76 25.48 8.55 -23.92
N ARG A 77 24.56 9.22 -23.28
CA ARG A 77 24.74 10.57 -22.74
C ARG A 77 25.30 10.52 -21.31
N TRP A 78 26.42 11.22 -21.10
CA TRP A 78 26.98 11.46 -19.77
C TRP A 78 26.44 12.77 -19.22
N SER A 79 25.37 12.73 -18.46
CA SER A 79 24.76 13.90 -17.82
C SER A 79 24.89 13.81 -16.29
N TYR A 80 25.14 14.96 -15.65
CA TYR A 80 25.19 15.07 -14.19
C TYR A 80 24.07 15.97 -13.69
N ARG A 81 23.32 15.49 -12.70
CA ARG A 81 22.25 16.22 -12.04
C ARG A 81 22.63 16.57 -10.62
N LYS A 82 22.32 17.79 -10.20
CA LYS A 82 22.56 18.21 -8.81
C LYS A 82 21.68 17.40 -7.87
N PRO A 83 22.23 16.90 -6.74
CA PRO A 83 21.42 16.20 -5.73
C PRO A 83 20.30 17.09 -5.20
N ARG A 84 19.12 16.52 -5.07
CA ARG A 84 17.98 17.15 -4.44
C ARG A 84 18.07 17.00 -2.91
N LEU A 85 17.58 17.98 -2.16
CA LEU A 85 17.62 17.94 -0.71
C LEU A 85 16.45 17.10 -0.19
N ARG A 86 16.71 16.15 0.72
CA ARG A 86 15.69 15.27 1.29
C ARG A 86 14.58 16.03 2.00
N ARG A 87 14.91 17.15 2.67
CA ARG A 87 13.94 18.01 3.35
C ARG A 87 12.85 18.56 2.41
N ASP A 88 13.12 18.63 1.11
CA ASP A 88 12.18 19.12 0.10
C ASP A 88 11.23 18.00 -0.40
N PHE A 89 11.39 16.78 0.12
CA PHE A 89 10.59 15.60 -0.22
C PHE A 89 10.00 14.95 1.03
N PRO A 90 9.12 15.65 1.78
CA PRO A 90 8.40 15.01 2.87
C PRO A 90 7.52 13.89 2.32
N VAL A 91 7.61 12.71 2.95
CA VAL A 91 6.91 11.50 2.51
C VAL A 91 5.74 11.21 3.42
N GLY A 92 4.54 11.23 2.87
CA GLY A 92 3.30 10.82 3.54
C GLY A 92 3.05 9.33 3.38
N VAL A 93 2.93 8.60 4.47
CA VAL A 93 2.51 7.20 4.50
C VAL A 93 1.05 7.13 4.95
N MET A 94 0.16 6.81 4.02
CA MET A 94 -1.28 6.69 4.26
C MET A 94 -1.61 5.25 4.66
N GLY A 95 -1.87 5.04 5.98
CA GLY A 95 -2.06 3.73 6.58
C GLY A 95 -0.86 3.30 7.42
N LEU A 96 -0.93 3.53 8.75
CA LEU A 96 0.10 3.14 9.72
C LEU A 96 -0.21 1.79 10.40
N GLY A 97 -0.61 0.78 9.63
CA GLY A 97 -0.67 -0.61 10.10
C GLY A 97 0.72 -1.23 10.19
N VAL A 98 0.83 -2.55 10.36
CA VAL A 98 2.11 -3.29 10.47
C VAL A 98 3.04 -2.95 9.30
N LEU A 99 2.54 -3.02 8.06
CA LEU A 99 3.34 -2.72 6.86
C LEU A 99 3.70 -1.24 6.76
N GLY A 100 2.72 -0.34 6.99
CA GLY A 100 2.93 1.09 6.86
C GLY A 100 3.89 1.67 7.91
N GLU A 101 3.84 1.18 9.14
CA GLU A 101 4.81 1.55 10.17
C GLU A 101 6.22 1.12 9.80
N ARG A 102 6.39 -0.10 9.29
CA ARG A 102 7.69 -0.58 8.81
C ARG A 102 8.24 0.27 7.67
N VAL A 103 7.37 0.60 6.70
CA VAL A 103 7.72 1.49 5.57
C VAL A 103 8.11 2.87 6.07
N ALA A 104 7.33 3.48 6.95
CA ALA A 104 7.62 4.80 7.50
C ALA A 104 8.98 4.85 8.23
N LYS A 105 9.27 3.84 9.07
CA LYS A 105 10.56 3.71 9.75
C LYS A 105 11.72 3.51 8.75
N ALA A 106 11.54 2.71 7.71
CA ALA A 106 12.56 2.51 6.68
C ALA A 106 12.88 3.81 5.93
N ILE A 107 11.85 4.59 5.55
CA ILE A 107 12.03 5.89 4.90
C ILE A 107 12.79 6.87 5.79
N ALA A 108 12.47 6.90 7.10
CA ALA A 108 13.14 7.77 8.07
C ALA A 108 14.64 7.47 8.19
N GLN A 109 15.08 6.21 8.02
CA GLN A 109 16.50 5.84 8.02
C GLN A 109 17.29 6.49 6.87
N PHE A 110 16.61 6.89 5.78
CA PHE A 110 17.20 7.65 4.67
C PHE A 110 17.09 9.16 4.87
N GLU A 111 16.76 9.62 6.08
CA GLU A 111 16.69 11.03 6.47
C GLU A 111 15.62 11.85 5.71
N PHE A 112 14.59 11.22 5.18
CA PHE A 112 13.43 11.94 4.66
C PHE A 112 12.51 12.36 5.81
N PRO A 113 11.90 13.57 5.77
CA PRO A 113 10.83 13.92 6.69
C PRO A 113 9.63 13.00 6.44
N VAL A 114 9.21 12.23 7.45
CA VAL A 114 8.10 11.28 7.31
C VAL A 114 6.86 11.80 8.02
N LYS A 115 5.74 11.74 7.30
CA LYS A 115 4.38 12.02 7.76
C LYS A 115 3.58 10.72 7.71
N GLY A 116 2.76 10.46 8.71
CA GLY A 116 1.92 9.27 8.71
C GLY A 116 0.47 9.63 8.97
N TRP A 117 -0.45 8.96 8.28
CA TRP A 117 -1.88 9.12 8.55
C TRP A 117 -2.55 7.78 8.84
N SER A 118 -3.46 7.79 9.80
CA SER A 118 -4.31 6.65 10.14
C SER A 118 -5.68 7.11 10.62
N ARG A 119 -6.69 6.24 10.52
CA ARG A 119 -8.06 6.56 10.96
C ARG A 119 -8.14 6.93 12.44
N SER A 120 -7.41 6.22 13.29
CA SER A 120 -7.30 6.49 14.74
C SER A 120 -5.92 7.02 15.09
N PRO A 121 -5.78 7.81 16.17
CA PRO A 121 -4.49 8.32 16.61
C PRO A 121 -3.44 7.22 16.81
N LYS A 122 -2.23 7.46 16.31
CA LYS A 122 -1.06 6.61 16.48
C LYS A 122 0.17 7.45 16.77
N GLN A 123 1.16 6.82 17.40
CA GLN A 123 2.49 7.36 17.57
C GLN A 123 3.50 6.39 16.97
N VAL A 124 4.34 6.88 16.09
CA VAL A 124 5.44 6.14 15.48
C VAL A 124 6.69 6.97 15.61
N ASP A 125 7.73 6.39 16.17
CA ASP A 125 8.99 7.10 16.40
C ASP A 125 9.59 7.63 15.08
N GLY A 126 10.01 8.90 15.10
CA GLY A 126 10.54 9.59 13.91
C GLY A 126 9.49 9.97 12.85
N VAL A 127 8.19 9.81 13.12
CA VAL A 127 7.10 10.10 12.18
C VAL A 127 6.16 11.16 12.78
N GLN A 128 5.87 12.21 12.04
CA GLN A 128 4.80 13.13 12.39
C GLN A 128 3.46 12.49 12.02
N CYS A 129 2.67 12.10 13.03
CA CYS A 129 1.41 11.41 12.83
C CYS A 129 0.22 12.36 12.79
N PHE A 130 -0.68 12.08 11.86
CA PHE A 130 -2.01 12.70 11.70
C PHE A 130 -3.07 11.62 11.80
N SER A 131 -4.29 11.99 12.16
CA SER A 131 -5.37 11.01 12.28
C SER A 131 -6.75 11.62 12.00
N GLY A 132 -7.71 10.73 11.70
CA GLY A 132 -9.09 11.12 11.47
C GLY A 132 -9.32 11.89 10.18
N ALA A 133 -10.58 12.25 9.92
CA ALA A 133 -10.94 13.04 8.75
C ALA A 133 -10.40 14.49 8.86
N GLU A 134 -10.41 15.03 10.07
CA GLU A 134 -9.93 16.39 10.38
C GLU A 134 -8.43 16.58 10.13
N GLY A 135 -7.62 15.54 10.31
CA GLY A 135 -6.17 15.59 10.07
C GLY A 135 -5.74 15.19 8.66
N PHE A 136 -6.69 14.83 7.79
CA PHE A 136 -6.35 14.27 6.48
C PHE A 136 -5.80 15.32 5.51
N ASP A 137 -6.42 16.49 5.44
CA ASP A 137 -5.98 17.57 4.55
C ASP A 137 -4.63 18.14 4.98
N ASP A 138 -4.40 18.30 6.28
CA ASP A 138 -3.11 18.74 6.82
C ASP A 138 -2.00 17.72 6.53
N PHE A 139 -2.31 16.43 6.62
CA PHE A 139 -1.40 15.35 6.23
C PHE A 139 -1.00 15.45 4.76
N LEU A 140 -1.96 15.65 3.86
CA LEU A 140 -1.71 15.78 2.43
C LEU A 140 -0.87 17.02 2.12
N ALA A 141 -1.23 18.18 2.69
CA ALA A 141 -0.51 19.42 2.53
C ALA A 141 0.93 19.37 3.09
N ALA A 142 1.17 18.53 4.10
CA ALA A 142 2.50 18.29 4.66
C ALA A 142 3.33 17.25 3.86
N SER A 143 2.77 16.61 2.83
CA SER A 143 3.37 15.50 2.08
C SER A 143 3.62 15.90 0.63
N ARG A 144 4.81 15.58 0.10
CA ARG A 144 5.13 15.73 -1.32
C ARG A 144 5.12 14.40 -2.07
N VAL A 145 5.57 13.34 -1.42
CA VAL A 145 5.46 11.97 -1.92
C VAL A 145 4.40 11.27 -1.10
N LEU A 146 3.40 10.67 -1.74
CA LEU A 146 2.32 9.96 -1.08
C LEU A 146 2.45 8.46 -1.32
N VAL A 147 2.54 7.69 -0.24
CA VAL A 147 2.56 6.22 -0.26
C VAL A 147 1.22 5.72 0.27
N CYS A 148 0.46 4.99 -0.54
CA CYS A 148 -0.79 4.37 -0.14
C CYS A 148 -0.57 2.93 0.33
N LEU A 149 -0.94 2.66 1.59
CA LEU A 149 -0.90 1.37 2.28
C LEU A 149 -2.21 1.10 3.06
N LEU A 150 -3.30 1.72 2.63
CA LEU A 150 -4.61 1.56 3.24
C LEU A 150 -5.23 0.19 2.94
N PRO A 151 -6.05 -0.36 3.86
CA PRO A 151 -6.97 -1.42 3.50
C PRO A 151 -8.05 -0.89 2.54
N LEU A 152 -8.51 -1.72 1.60
CA LEU A 152 -9.63 -1.36 0.74
C LEU A 152 -10.94 -1.53 1.50
N THR A 153 -11.61 -0.42 1.71
CA THR A 153 -12.95 -0.33 2.33
C THR A 153 -13.84 0.61 1.51
N PRO A 154 -15.16 0.67 1.76
CA PRO A 154 -16.00 1.68 1.11
C PRO A 154 -15.48 3.11 1.26
N ASP A 155 -14.94 3.46 2.43
CA ASP A 155 -14.44 4.81 2.73
C ASP A 155 -13.10 5.13 2.06
N THR A 156 -12.31 4.11 1.70
CA THR A 156 -10.98 4.30 1.10
C THR A 156 -10.96 4.09 -0.41
N ARG A 157 -12.05 3.55 -0.98
CA ARG A 157 -12.20 3.42 -2.43
C ARG A 157 -12.19 4.80 -3.09
N GLY A 158 -11.36 4.96 -4.12
CA GLY A 158 -11.21 6.23 -4.84
C GLY A 158 -10.61 7.38 -4.05
N VAL A 159 -9.99 7.09 -2.89
CA VAL A 159 -9.35 8.13 -2.06
C VAL A 159 -8.21 8.86 -2.78
N LEU A 160 -7.56 8.22 -3.74
CA LEU A 160 -6.53 8.80 -4.61
C LEU A 160 -7.19 9.37 -5.87
N CYS A 161 -8.00 10.39 -5.72
CA CYS A 161 -8.67 11.13 -6.78
C CYS A 161 -7.98 12.48 -7.04
N ARG A 162 -8.41 13.18 -8.09
CA ARG A 162 -7.86 14.50 -8.44
C ARG A 162 -7.86 15.46 -7.24
N GLU A 163 -8.96 15.55 -6.50
CA GLU A 163 -9.06 16.46 -5.35
C GLU A 163 -8.01 16.17 -4.29
N THR A 164 -7.84 14.92 -3.91
CA THR A 164 -6.85 14.48 -2.92
C THR A 164 -5.42 14.73 -3.39
N LEU A 165 -5.12 14.37 -4.64
CA LEU A 165 -3.77 14.47 -5.19
C LEU A 165 -3.33 15.93 -5.41
N LEU A 166 -4.25 16.84 -5.62
CA LEU A 166 -3.96 18.28 -5.72
C LEU A 166 -3.61 18.93 -4.38
N LYS A 167 -3.98 18.33 -3.26
CA LYS A 167 -3.63 18.80 -1.91
C LYS A 167 -2.17 18.51 -1.53
N LEU A 168 -1.47 17.67 -2.28
CA LEU A 168 -0.08 17.37 -1.99
C LEU A 168 0.81 18.62 -2.15
N ASN A 169 1.73 18.81 -1.18
CA ASN A 169 2.71 19.88 -1.20
C ASN A 169 3.79 19.64 -2.26
N GLY A 170 3.43 19.78 -3.52
CA GLY A 170 4.31 19.43 -4.63
C GLY A 170 5.19 20.58 -5.11
N GLY A 171 4.71 21.82 -5.04
CA GLY A 171 5.30 22.90 -5.82
C GLY A 171 5.40 22.51 -7.31
N ALA A 172 6.28 23.13 -8.07
CA ALA A 172 6.65 22.61 -9.38
C ALA A 172 7.91 21.73 -9.22
N PRO A 173 7.94 20.50 -9.69
CA PRO A 173 7.06 19.77 -10.63
C PRO A 173 5.96 18.90 -10.00
N GLY A 174 5.33 19.25 -8.90
CA GLY A 174 4.21 18.52 -8.33
C GLY A 174 4.58 17.40 -7.37
N GLY A 175 3.54 16.74 -6.81
CA GLY A 175 3.67 15.60 -5.92
C GLY A 175 4.03 14.30 -6.66
N TYR A 176 4.36 13.23 -5.92
CA TYR A 176 4.63 11.91 -6.46
C TYR A 176 3.78 10.85 -5.74
N LEU A 177 3.17 9.94 -6.50
CA LEU A 177 2.33 8.88 -5.96
C LEU A 177 3.02 7.52 -5.97
N ILE A 178 2.94 6.77 -4.88
CA ILE A 178 3.32 5.36 -4.79
C ILE A 178 2.09 4.59 -4.27
N ASN A 179 1.47 3.76 -5.12
CA ASN A 179 0.35 2.92 -4.69
C ASN A 179 0.77 1.45 -4.67
N VAL A 180 0.86 0.89 -3.46
CA VAL A 180 1.21 -0.51 -3.16
C VAL A 180 0.13 -1.20 -2.33
N ALA A 181 -1.08 -0.63 -2.30
CA ALA A 181 -2.20 -1.13 -1.53
C ALA A 181 -3.19 -1.93 -2.39
N ARG A 182 -4.16 -1.24 -3.03
CA ARG A 182 -5.10 -1.79 -4.02
C ARG A 182 -5.34 -0.78 -5.13
N GLY A 183 -5.58 -1.27 -6.34
CA GLY A 183 -5.89 -0.43 -7.51
C GLY A 183 -7.10 0.45 -7.30
N GLN A 184 -8.13 -0.09 -6.67
CA GLN A 184 -9.39 0.61 -6.38
C GLN A 184 -9.27 1.83 -5.46
N HIS A 185 -8.10 2.07 -4.86
CA HIS A 185 -7.85 3.35 -4.17
C HIS A 185 -7.68 4.50 -5.15
N LEU A 186 -7.17 4.24 -6.35
CA LEU A 186 -6.92 5.23 -7.39
C LEU A 186 -8.12 5.39 -8.32
N VAL A 187 -8.52 6.62 -8.57
CA VAL A 187 -9.37 6.97 -9.70
C VAL A 187 -8.46 7.08 -10.93
N GLU A 188 -8.33 5.97 -11.68
CA GLU A 188 -7.35 5.86 -12.78
C GLU A 188 -7.53 6.94 -13.86
N ALA A 189 -8.77 7.36 -14.12
CA ALA A 189 -9.09 8.41 -15.09
C ALA A 189 -8.49 9.79 -14.71
N ASP A 190 -8.22 10.04 -13.45
CA ASP A 190 -7.67 11.31 -12.97
C ASP A 190 -6.14 11.39 -13.14
N LEU A 191 -5.45 10.25 -13.19
CA LEU A 191 -3.99 10.22 -13.06
C LEU A 191 -3.27 10.81 -14.26
N ILE A 192 -3.61 10.36 -15.49
CA ILE A 192 -2.93 10.84 -16.70
C ILE A 192 -3.10 12.35 -16.89
N PRO A 193 -4.31 12.94 -16.76
CA PRO A 193 -4.47 14.40 -16.81
C PRO A 193 -3.59 15.14 -15.80
N LEU A 194 -3.50 14.66 -14.56
CA LEU A 194 -2.65 15.28 -13.53
C LEU A 194 -1.15 15.24 -13.87
N LEU A 195 -0.70 14.16 -14.51
CA LEU A 195 0.69 13.99 -14.95
C LEU A 195 1.02 14.86 -16.18
N ASP A 196 0.08 14.95 -17.14
CA ASP A 196 0.25 15.74 -18.37
C ASP A 196 0.20 17.24 -18.08
N GLU A 197 -0.67 17.68 -17.18
CA GLU A 197 -0.76 19.05 -16.68
C GLU A 197 0.44 19.43 -15.78
N GLY A 198 1.29 18.47 -15.41
CA GLY A 198 2.45 18.72 -14.53
C GLY A 198 2.08 18.93 -13.06
N LEU A 199 0.86 18.65 -12.67
CA LEU A 199 0.37 18.75 -11.28
C LEU A 199 0.87 17.60 -10.41
N LEU A 200 1.21 16.47 -11.05
CA LEU A 200 2.00 15.40 -10.45
C LEU A 200 3.31 15.21 -11.22
N ALA A 201 4.39 14.94 -10.51
CA ALA A 201 5.71 14.66 -11.07
C ALA A 201 5.77 13.25 -11.69
N GLY A 202 5.04 12.28 -11.11
CA GLY A 202 5.03 10.90 -11.57
C GLY A 202 4.27 9.99 -10.60
N ALA A 203 4.20 8.71 -10.96
CA ALA A 203 3.61 7.67 -10.13
C ALA A 203 4.36 6.34 -10.27
N THR A 204 4.43 5.58 -9.16
CA THR A 204 4.78 4.16 -9.14
C THR A 204 3.55 3.38 -8.69
N LEU A 205 3.06 2.50 -9.55
CA LEU A 205 1.85 1.73 -9.34
C LEU A 205 2.17 0.24 -9.39
N ASP A 206 1.92 -0.45 -8.30
CA ASP A 206 2.07 -1.91 -8.20
C ASP A 206 0.73 -2.63 -8.32
N VAL A 207 -0.39 -1.90 -8.21
CA VAL A 207 -1.75 -2.42 -8.14
C VAL A 207 -2.70 -1.62 -9.05
N PHE A 208 -3.72 -2.29 -9.59
CA PHE A 208 -4.64 -1.74 -10.59
C PHE A 208 -6.09 -2.14 -10.31
N ASP A 209 -7.04 -1.38 -10.84
CA ASP A 209 -8.47 -1.70 -10.68
C ASP A 209 -8.80 -3.06 -11.31
N VAL A 210 -8.22 -3.34 -12.47
CA VAL A 210 -8.30 -4.64 -13.15
C VAL A 210 -6.92 -5.28 -13.22
N GLU A 211 -6.78 -6.45 -12.61
CA GLU A 211 -5.55 -7.23 -12.62
C GLU A 211 -5.77 -8.61 -13.25
N PRO A 212 -4.93 -9.06 -14.19
CA PRO A 212 -3.74 -8.38 -14.76
C PRO A 212 -4.08 -7.11 -15.55
N LEU A 213 -3.23 -6.07 -15.44
CA LEU A 213 -3.41 -4.83 -16.19
C LEU A 213 -3.46 -5.11 -17.71
N PRO A 214 -4.53 -4.73 -18.42
CA PRO A 214 -4.68 -5.03 -19.84
C PRO A 214 -3.49 -4.52 -20.68
N PRO A 215 -3.01 -5.28 -21.69
CA PRO A 215 -1.86 -4.87 -22.52
C PRO A 215 -2.04 -3.53 -23.25
N ALA A 216 -3.28 -3.13 -23.52
CA ALA A 216 -3.59 -1.86 -24.18
C ALA A 216 -3.71 -0.69 -23.19
N HIS A 217 -3.59 -0.93 -21.87
CA HIS A 217 -3.77 0.11 -20.87
C HIS A 217 -2.74 1.23 -21.03
N PRO A 218 -3.16 2.54 -20.98
CA PRO A 218 -2.26 3.66 -21.27
C PRO A 218 -1.12 3.79 -20.25
N PHE A 219 -1.27 3.29 -19.03
CA PHE A 219 -0.21 3.35 -18.01
C PHE A 219 1.10 2.68 -18.44
N TRP A 220 1.05 1.62 -19.27
CA TRP A 220 2.24 0.95 -19.79
C TRP A 220 3.19 1.85 -20.59
N ARG A 221 2.64 2.87 -21.23
CA ARG A 221 3.38 3.71 -22.15
C ARG A 221 3.61 5.13 -21.63
N HIS A 222 3.01 5.48 -20.51
CA HIS A 222 3.13 6.82 -19.97
C HIS A 222 4.51 7.03 -19.31
N PRO A 223 5.33 8.02 -19.76
CA PRO A 223 6.75 8.16 -19.36
C PRO A 223 6.93 8.46 -17.87
N LYS A 224 5.91 9.00 -17.20
CA LYS A 224 5.95 9.35 -15.77
C LYS A 224 5.29 8.27 -14.88
N ILE A 225 4.90 7.10 -15.42
CA ILE A 225 4.31 6.01 -14.67
C ILE A 225 5.25 4.82 -14.69
N THR A 226 5.60 4.32 -13.50
CA THR A 226 6.27 3.02 -13.33
C THR A 226 5.23 2.00 -12.94
N VAL A 227 5.15 0.88 -13.67
CA VAL A 227 4.20 -0.22 -13.45
C VAL A 227 4.97 -1.47 -13.01
N THR A 228 4.47 -2.13 -11.95
CA THR A 228 4.90 -3.48 -11.56
C THR A 228 3.67 -4.37 -11.33
N PRO A 229 3.78 -5.70 -11.53
CA PRO A 229 2.62 -6.59 -11.58
C PRO A 229 2.25 -7.15 -10.20
N HIS A 230 1.84 -6.29 -9.26
CA HIS A 230 1.45 -6.64 -7.88
C HIS A 230 2.53 -7.48 -7.19
N ALA A 231 3.77 -6.97 -7.20
CA ALA A 231 4.97 -7.66 -6.77
C ALA A 231 5.69 -6.99 -5.58
N SER A 232 5.13 -5.89 -5.04
CA SER A 232 5.75 -5.10 -3.96
C SER A 232 6.00 -5.89 -2.68
N ALA A 233 5.14 -6.86 -2.37
CA ALA A 233 5.38 -7.80 -1.27
C ALA A 233 4.54 -9.07 -1.44
N ARG A 234 5.13 -10.22 -1.08
CA ARG A 234 4.45 -11.50 -1.01
C ARG A 234 4.76 -12.19 0.31
N THR A 235 3.77 -12.88 0.86
CA THR A 235 3.99 -13.71 2.05
C THR A 235 5.00 -14.81 1.77
N LEU A 236 5.93 -15.01 2.67
CA LEU A 236 6.87 -16.13 2.61
C LEU A 236 6.16 -17.40 3.06
N ARG A 237 6.28 -18.45 2.25
CA ARG A 237 5.54 -19.69 2.46
C ARG A 237 5.79 -20.30 3.84
N GLU A 238 7.04 -20.39 4.24
CA GLU A 238 7.42 -21.00 5.53
C GLU A 238 6.88 -20.21 6.70
N GLU A 239 7.02 -18.89 6.69
CA GLU A 239 6.50 -18.00 7.73
C GLU A 239 4.98 -18.04 7.79
N SER A 240 4.30 -18.08 6.64
CA SER A 240 2.85 -18.22 6.57
C SER A 240 2.36 -19.50 7.22
N ILE A 241 3.00 -20.64 6.89
CA ILE A 241 2.67 -21.94 7.48
C ILE A 241 2.93 -21.93 8.98
N ALA A 242 4.07 -21.39 9.43
CA ALA A 242 4.41 -21.32 10.84
C ALA A 242 3.40 -20.48 11.64
N GLN A 243 3.01 -19.31 11.13
CA GLN A 243 2.00 -18.46 11.77
C GLN A 243 0.63 -19.13 11.84
N ILE A 244 0.16 -19.70 10.73
CA ILE A 244 -1.15 -20.39 10.69
C ILE A 244 -1.14 -21.58 11.66
N ALA A 245 -0.10 -22.40 11.65
CA ALA A 245 0.03 -23.54 12.54
C ALA A 245 0.08 -23.13 14.03
N ALA A 246 0.74 -22.02 14.35
CA ALA A 246 0.75 -21.48 15.71
C ALA A 246 -0.64 -21.01 16.16
N LYS A 247 -1.38 -20.32 15.29
CA LYS A 247 -2.75 -19.87 15.56
C LYS A 247 -3.71 -21.05 15.74
N ILE A 248 -3.61 -22.08 14.91
CA ILE A 248 -4.41 -23.30 15.04
C ILE A 248 -4.11 -24.00 16.38
N ARG A 249 -2.84 -24.20 16.74
CA ARG A 249 -2.46 -24.81 18.02
C ARG A 249 -2.97 -24.02 19.22
N ALA A 250 -2.99 -22.69 19.16
CA ALA A 250 -3.54 -21.87 20.23
C ALA A 250 -5.04 -22.13 20.44
N VAL A 251 -5.81 -22.28 19.36
CA VAL A 251 -7.24 -22.63 19.45
C VAL A 251 -7.44 -24.07 19.94
N GLU A 252 -6.65 -25.02 19.48
CA GLU A 252 -6.71 -26.42 19.94
C GLU A 252 -6.36 -26.56 21.42
N ALA A 253 -5.50 -25.69 21.94
CA ALA A 253 -5.17 -25.60 23.36
C ALA A 253 -6.28 -24.93 24.24
N GLY A 254 -7.42 -24.56 23.64
CA GLY A 254 -8.57 -23.95 24.32
C GLY A 254 -8.66 -22.41 24.19
N GLY A 255 -7.81 -21.78 23.43
CA GLY A 255 -7.92 -20.35 23.12
C GLY A 255 -9.12 -20.04 22.22
N ALA A 256 -9.68 -18.84 22.33
CA ALA A 256 -10.74 -18.40 21.44
C ALA A 256 -10.18 -17.87 20.11
N PHE A 257 -10.94 -18.05 19.02
CA PHE A 257 -10.58 -17.44 17.73
C PHE A 257 -10.52 -15.91 17.81
N ASP A 258 -11.40 -15.31 18.60
CA ASP A 258 -11.52 -13.85 18.74
C ASP A 258 -10.29 -13.24 19.45
N ASP A 259 -9.47 -14.04 20.13
CA ASP A 259 -8.23 -13.61 20.80
C ASP A 259 -6.99 -13.72 19.87
N LEU A 260 -7.17 -14.28 18.67
CA LEU A 260 -6.04 -14.46 17.76
C LEU A 260 -5.54 -13.12 17.16
N PRO A 261 -4.23 -12.91 17.09
CA PRO A 261 -3.69 -11.79 16.32
C PRO A 261 -4.14 -11.90 14.85
N GLY A 262 -4.55 -10.77 14.27
CA GLY A 262 -5.01 -10.73 12.88
C GLY A 262 -6.45 -11.18 12.67
N ILE A 263 -7.26 -11.31 13.74
CA ILE A 263 -8.70 -11.46 13.58
C ILE A 263 -9.27 -10.28 12.79
N VAL A 264 -10.12 -10.59 11.82
CA VAL A 264 -10.74 -9.60 10.95
C VAL A 264 -12.06 -9.16 11.52
N ASP A 265 -12.25 -7.86 11.65
CA ASP A 265 -13.55 -7.26 11.93
C ASP A 265 -14.29 -6.99 10.61
N PRO A 266 -15.36 -7.74 10.26
CA PRO A 266 -16.05 -7.54 8.99
C PRO A 266 -16.72 -6.16 8.86
N GLN A 267 -17.06 -5.50 9.97
CA GLN A 267 -17.66 -4.17 9.96
C GLN A 267 -16.63 -3.09 9.63
N ARG A 268 -15.39 -3.30 10.05
CA ARG A 268 -14.27 -2.40 9.74
C ARG A 268 -13.64 -2.67 8.38
N GLY A 269 -13.81 -3.89 7.85
CA GLY A 269 -13.25 -4.30 6.58
C GLY A 269 -11.79 -4.75 6.64
N TYR A 270 -11.23 -4.95 7.84
CA TYR A 270 -9.84 -5.46 8.02
C TYR A 270 -9.58 -5.98 9.43
#